data_5911072cd3ec2da8cbd63b8c23bbf5b8
#
_entry.id   5911072cd3ec2da8cbd63b8c23bbf5b8
#
_cell.length_a   1.000
_cell.length_b   1.000
_cell.length_c   1.000
_cell.angle_alpha   90.00
_cell.angle_beta   90.00
_cell.angle_gamma   90.00
#
_symmetry.space_group_name_H-M   'P 1'
#
loop_
_entity.id
_entity.type
_entity.pdbx_description
1 polymer ?
#
loop_
_entity_poly.entity_id
_entity_poly.type
_entity_poly.pdbx_seq_one_letter_code
_entity_poly.pdbx_strand_id
1 'polypeptide(L)'
;MSKLIGLYACFCLFRFASSSTLTAPPLSALVVAFESVYDLSLLANTLSDQGIDATVIIPTYAANNLYNKLIDVEVLQLDVDKSVHVNKRALETCENLFTDEEILKKIREFQPTFTIFPALRHDGCLLPFAKHIGSIPVIWIKNSDEELYAFECTRVALPVHTGGFWSRLSTSFSGRSIFSAAKNDYLVPALRLTAKYLPDVNIDLEHLYSDVRLVLWGADTVLRSDFASLTDLLVEVGCHHCRGAHPLPENLQKSLVEYRTGTVVVLLEESYETLIRELAKKLPQGREGQAVVWKSKSDTITAAPENLFIDDDVDRQDLIGYSRTRVVLSHCTDTEFLEAAFHRTPLICLPRNAHESRNTARAIELGFARSIEAANDHASAVEIARIVNEIHETVAYRENARKVSVAIRDRLNPPSDRLIYWLGYVARTKDDNEKFHKPKSHASTLTEDIRFFVGLLLGVIVGIVCTGSAVVARYLIVSANKVQTAKGRYTQ
;
A
#
# COMPACT_ATOMS: atom_id res chain seq x y z
N MET A 1 33.11 33.09 53.98
CA MET A 1 31.97 33.14 53.04
C MET A 1 32.40 33.35 51.58
N SER A 2 33.52 34.01 51.28
CA SER A 2 33.96 34.26 49.84
C SER A 2 34.50 33.02 49.08
N LYS A 3 35.01 31.99 49.77
CA LYS A 3 35.53 30.76 49.15
C LYS A 3 34.42 29.77 48.79
N LEU A 4 33.24 29.84 49.38
CA LEU A 4 32.09 28.96 49.00
C LEU A 4 31.36 29.45 47.75
N ILE A 5 31.34 30.75 47.51
CA ILE A 5 30.68 31.35 46.33
C ILE A 5 31.50 31.02 45.04
N GLY A 6 32.82 30.99 45.14
CA GLY A 6 33.66 30.59 44.00
C GLY A 6 33.50 29.15 43.55
N LEU A 7 33.24 28.20 44.46
CA LEU A 7 33.01 26.77 44.14
C LEU A 7 31.65 26.56 43.49
N TYR A 8 30.61 27.31 43.87
CA TYR A 8 29.26 27.21 43.29
C TYR A 8 29.21 27.82 41.86
N ALA A 9 29.95 28.91 41.64
CA ALA A 9 30.03 29.50 40.30
C ALA A 9 30.83 28.60 39.31
N CYS A 10 31.86 27.89 39.78
CA CYS A 10 32.60 26.93 38.96
C CYS A 10 31.78 25.68 38.64
N PHE A 11 30.92 25.19 39.56
CA PHE A 11 30.03 24.05 39.32
C PHE A 11 28.86 24.39 38.38
N CYS A 12 28.37 25.63 38.39
CA CYS A 12 27.36 26.08 37.44
C CYS A 12 27.93 26.30 36.03
N LEU A 13 29.17 26.78 35.90
CA LEU A 13 29.82 26.95 34.61
C LEU A 13 30.21 25.60 33.96
N PHE A 14 30.55 24.58 34.75
CA PHE A 14 30.80 23.23 34.22
C PHE A 14 29.56 22.48 33.79
N ARG A 15 28.37 22.83 34.32
CA ARG A 15 27.10 22.23 33.84
C ARG A 15 26.58 22.88 32.58
N PHE A 16 27.00 24.10 32.24
CA PHE A 16 26.61 24.74 30.97
C PHE A 16 27.56 24.41 29.81
N ALA A 17 28.71 23.83 30.04
CA ALA A 17 29.67 23.48 29.00
C ALA A 17 29.55 22.03 28.47
N SER A 18 28.62 21.22 28.95
CA SER A 18 28.44 19.83 28.50
C SER A 18 27.05 19.52 27.90
N SER A 19 26.29 20.51 27.54
CA SER A 19 25.24 20.30 26.54
C SER A 19 25.81 20.62 25.15
N SER A 20 26.78 19.83 24.71
CA SER A 20 26.84 19.52 23.29
C SER A 20 25.51 18.87 22.98
N THR A 21 24.57 19.62 22.47
CA THR A 21 23.47 19.08 21.70
C THR A 21 24.15 18.25 20.62
N LEU A 22 24.31 16.95 20.86
CA LEU A 22 24.45 15.97 19.80
C LEU A 22 23.17 16.11 19.00
N THR A 23 23.13 17.08 18.10
CA THR A 23 22.16 17.09 17.03
C THR A 23 22.36 15.80 16.30
N ALA A 24 21.46 14.85 16.47
CA ALA A 24 21.47 13.65 15.64
C ALA A 24 21.61 14.13 14.18
N PRO A 25 22.44 13.45 13.37
CA PRO A 25 22.58 13.84 11.98
C PRO A 25 21.20 13.93 11.33
N PRO A 26 20.98 14.89 10.43
CA PRO A 26 19.70 15.00 9.74
C PRO A 26 19.37 13.65 9.09
N LEU A 27 18.15 13.19 9.22
CA LEU A 27 17.69 11.97 8.58
C LEU A 27 17.52 12.21 7.09
N SER A 28 17.86 11.22 6.29
CA SER A 28 17.72 11.26 4.84
C SER A 28 17.14 9.94 4.31
N ALA A 29 16.32 10.01 3.28
CA ALA A 29 15.63 8.86 2.72
C ALA A 29 15.78 8.77 1.20
N LEU A 30 16.30 7.67 0.72
CA LEU A 30 16.26 7.30 -0.68
C LEU A 30 15.00 6.48 -0.93
N VAL A 31 14.06 7.03 -1.68
CA VAL A 31 12.80 6.37 -2.05
C VAL A 31 12.94 5.78 -3.45
N VAL A 32 12.98 4.45 -3.56
CA VAL A 32 13.14 3.77 -4.84
C VAL A 32 11.77 3.36 -5.37
N ALA A 33 11.23 4.19 -6.24
CA ALA A 33 9.87 4.07 -6.76
C ALA A 33 9.84 3.42 -8.15
N PHE A 34 10.38 2.20 -8.28
CA PHE A 34 10.29 1.44 -9.54
C PHE A 34 8.87 0.96 -9.85
N GLU A 35 8.05 0.86 -8.82
CA GLU A 35 6.61 0.64 -8.86
C GLU A 35 5.92 1.61 -7.91
N SER A 36 4.59 1.76 -8.03
CA SER A 36 3.81 2.67 -7.16
C SER A 36 4.38 4.09 -7.11
N VAL A 37 4.84 4.61 -8.27
CA VAL A 37 5.57 5.89 -8.39
C VAL A 37 4.81 7.03 -7.74
N TYR A 38 3.50 7.13 -7.97
CA TYR A 38 2.67 8.19 -7.39
C TYR A 38 2.70 8.14 -5.85
N ASP A 39 2.44 6.97 -5.26
CA ASP A 39 2.34 6.81 -3.81
C ASP A 39 3.68 7.04 -3.11
N LEU A 40 4.76 6.51 -3.70
CA LEU A 40 6.10 6.67 -3.14
C LEU A 40 6.64 8.10 -3.33
N SER A 41 6.22 8.80 -4.39
CA SER A 41 6.53 10.23 -4.52
C SER A 41 5.76 11.09 -3.50
N LEU A 42 4.51 10.74 -3.20
CA LEU A 42 3.77 11.35 -2.07
C LEU A 42 4.45 11.07 -0.73
N LEU A 43 4.97 9.85 -0.53
CA LEU A 43 5.73 9.51 0.67
C LEU A 43 6.99 10.39 0.78
N ALA A 44 7.75 10.51 -0.29
CA ALA A 44 8.95 11.36 -0.32
C ALA A 44 8.61 12.82 -0.03
N ASN A 45 7.52 13.35 -0.61
CA ASN A 45 7.06 14.70 -0.30
C ASN A 45 6.67 14.85 1.17
N THR A 46 5.96 13.86 1.75
CA THR A 46 5.63 13.88 3.18
C THR A 46 6.89 13.87 4.07
N LEU A 47 7.92 13.11 3.69
CA LEU A 47 9.19 13.07 4.41
C LEU A 47 9.89 14.44 4.36
N SER A 48 9.95 15.05 3.17
CA SER A 48 10.53 16.37 2.97
C SER A 48 9.78 17.45 3.76
N ASP A 49 8.45 17.47 3.71
CA ASP A 49 7.60 18.39 4.49
C ASP A 49 7.83 18.28 6.01
N GLN A 50 8.29 17.11 6.47
CA GLN A 50 8.59 16.83 7.88
C GLN A 50 10.09 16.98 8.22
N GLY A 51 10.88 17.52 7.31
CA GLY A 51 12.30 17.82 7.53
C GLY A 51 13.24 16.62 7.42
N ILE A 52 12.84 15.57 6.71
CA ILE A 52 13.70 14.46 6.30
C ILE A 52 14.07 14.66 4.83
N ASP A 53 15.34 14.88 4.54
CA ASP A 53 15.79 15.02 3.16
C ASP A 53 15.42 13.79 2.33
N ALA A 54 14.77 13.99 1.20
CA ALA A 54 14.26 12.90 0.37
C ALA A 54 14.74 12.99 -1.07
N THR A 55 15.22 11.87 -1.60
CA THR A 55 15.53 11.68 -3.02
C THR A 55 14.72 10.51 -3.56
N VAL A 56 14.08 10.69 -4.72
CA VAL A 56 13.26 9.64 -5.36
C VAL A 56 13.95 9.14 -6.62
N ILE A 57 14.04 7.81 -6.78
CA ILE A 57 14.47 7.20 -8.04
C ILE A 57 13.24 6.61 -8.73
N ILE A 58 13.01 6.99 -9.99
CA ILE A 58 11.91 6.51 -10.82
C ILE A 58 12.40 5.99 -12.16
N PRO A 59 11.71 5.04 -12.81
CA PRO A 59 11.97 4.72 -14.21
C PRO A 59 11.53 5.87 -15.12
N THR A 60 12.28 6.17 -16.18
CA THR A 60 11.97 7.23 -17.15
C THR A 60 10.56 7.12 -17.71
N TYR A 61 10.12 5.90 -18.05
CA TYR A 61 8.76 5.67 -18.60
C TYR A 61 7.63 6.00 -17.62
N ALA A 62 7.91 6.11 -16.33
CA ALA A 62 6.93 6.38 -15.28
C ALA A 62 6.95 7.84 -14.78
N ALA A 63 7.76 8.70 -15.39
CA ALA A 63 7.87 10.11 -15.01
C ALA A 63 6.51 10.85 -15.02
N ASN A 64 5.61 10.47 -15.92
CA ASN A 64 4.26 11.03 -15.97
C ASN A 64 3.36 10.63 -14.78
N ASN A 65 3.74 9.59 -14.04
CA ASN A 65 3.00 9.13 -12.86
C ASN A 65 3.56 9.73 -11.56
N LEU A 66 4.54 10.61 -11.66
CA LEU A 66 5.10 11.29 -10.50
C LEU A 66 4.07 12.28 -9.92
N TYR A 67 4.06 12.45 -8.60
CA TYR A 67 3.30 13.51 -7.96
C TYR A 67 3.84 14.88 -8.43
N ASN A 68 2.96 15.70 -8.98
CA ASN A 68 3.34 16.92 -9.71
C ASN A 68 3.73 18.12 -8.82
N LYS A 69 3.56 18.01 -7.50
CA LYS A 69 3.85 19.09 -6.53
C LYS A 69 4.88 18.69 -5.48
N LEU A 70 5.96 18.04 -5.92
CA LEU A 70 7.08 17.74 -5.06
C LEU A 70 7.76 19.03 -4.59
N ILE A 71 8.03 19.11 -3.29
CA ILE A 71 8.71 20.24 -2.64
C ILE A 71 10.02 19.74 -2.03
N ASP A 72 11.13 20.32 -2.46
CA ASP A 72 12.48 19.99 -1.97
C ASP A 72 12.83 18.49 -2.04
N VAL A 73 12.34 17.80 -3.08
CA VAL A 73 12.63 16.39 -3.37
C VAL A 73 13.41 16.29 -4.67
N GLU A 74 14.62 15.75 -4.62
CA GLU A 74 15.40 15.45 -5.83
C GLU A 74 14.82 14.21 -6.52
N VAL A 75 14.63 14.28 -7.85
CA VAL A 75 14.14 13.18 -8.66
C VAL A 75 15.24 12.68 -9.59
N LEU A 76 15.64 11.43 -9.41
CA LEU A 76 16.57 10.73 -10.27
C LEU A 76 15.80 9.81 -11.23
N GLN A 77 16.05 9.90 -12.52
CA GLN A 77 15.39 9.10 -13.53
C GLN A 77 16.34 8.02 -14.04
N LEU A 78 15.94 6.77 -13.84
CA LEU A 78 16.67 5.62 -14.35
C LEU A 78 16.10 5.21 -15.70
N ASP A 79 16.96 5.08 -16.71
CA ASP A 79 16.53 4.66 -18.05
C ASP A 79 16.15 3.19 -18.06
N VAL A 80 14.88 2.88 -18.40
CA VAL A 80 14.33 1.53 -18.43
C VAL A 80 13.33 1.41 -19.58
N ASP A 81 13.47 0.38 -20.39
CA ASP A 81 12.56 0.13 -21.51
C ASP A 81 11.21 -0.44 -21.06
N LYS A 82 10.13 0.34 -21.30
CA LYS A 82 8.75 -0.05 -21.00
C LYS A 82 8.28 -1.25 -21.82
N SER A 83 8.82 -1.47 -23.01
CA SER A 83 8.39 -2.52 -23.95
C SER A 83 8.72 -3.93 -23.45
N VAL A 84 9.65 -4.06 -22.52
CA VAL A 84 10.10 -5.34 -21.98
C VAL A 84 9.07 -5.94 -21.02
N HIS A 85 8.91 -7.26 -21.06
CA HIS A 85 8.01 -7.98 -20.14
C HIS A 85 8.36 -7.70 -18.66
N VAL A 86 7.34 -7.58 -17.81
CA VAL A 86 7.46 -7.13 -16.41
C VAL A 86 8.59 -7.80 -15.62
N ASN A 87 8.72 -9.15 -15.70
CA ASN A 87 9.74 -9.89 -14.96
C ASN A 87 11.16 -9.54 -15.43
N LYS A 88 11.34 -9.44 -16.74
CA LYS A 88 12.63 -9.08 -17.34
C LYS A 88 12.97 -7.61 -17.07
N ARG A 89 11.97 -6.74 -17.09
CA ARG A 89 12.11 -5.32 -16.77
C ARG A 89 12.59 -5.12 -15.33
N ALA A 90 12.09 -5.88 -14.37
CA ALA A 90 12.55 -5.79 -12.99
C ALA A 90 14.05 -6.08 -12.85
N LEU A 91 14.56 -7.06 -13.59
CA LEU A 91 16.01 -7.36 -13.62
C LEU A 91 16.82 -6.27 -14.33
N GLU A 92 16.31 -5.77 -15.46
CA GLU A 92 16.93 -4.65 -16.20
C GLU A 92 17.00 -3.40 -15.34
N THR A 93 15.95 -3.09 -14.61
CA THR A 93 15.93 -1.95 -13.66
C THR A 93 17.02 -2.10 -12.60
N CYS A 94 17.19 -3.31 -12.05
CA CYS A 94 18.27 -3.58 -11.10
C CYS A 94 19.66 -3.43 -11.74
N GLU A 95 19.84 -3.94 -12.96
CA GLU A 95 21.12 -3.87 -13.67
C GLU A 95 21.49 -2.41 -14.00
N ASN A 96 20.53 -1.64 -14.49
CA ASN A 96 20.74 -0.23 -14.80
C ASN A 96 21.06 0.58 -13.54
N LEU A 97 20.39 0.30 -12.40
CA LEU A 97 20.76 0.94 -11.13
C LEU A 97 22.22 0.69 -10.73
N PHE A 98 22.74 -0.54 -10.96
CA PHE A 98 24.11 -0.88 -10.60
C PHE A 98 25.16 -0.37 -11.59
N THR A 99 24.76 0.00 -12.80
CA THR A 99 25.67 0.43 -13.87
C THR A 99 25.62 1.93 -14.15
N ASP A 100 24.61 2.64 -13.64
CA ASP A 100 24.50 4.09 -13.81
C ASP A 100 25.42 4.83 -12.81
N GLU A 101 26.59 5.22 -13.30
CA GLU A 101 27.61 5.87 -12.48
C GLU A 101 27.16 7.25 -11.98
N GLU A 102 26.31 7.97 -12.72
CA GLU A 102 25.80 9.29 -12.32
C GLU A 102 24.83 9.16 -11.13
N ILE A 103 23.88 8.23 -11.22
CA ILE A 103 22.93 7.94 -10.14
C ILE A 103 23.70 7.44 -8.91
N LEU A 104 24.64 6.49 -9.09
CA LEU A 104 25.43 5.96 -7.97
C LEU A 104 26.29 7.03 -7.31
N LYS A 105 26.82 7.99 -8.07
CA LYS A 105 27.58 9.13 -7.54
C LYS A 105 26.67 10.00 -6.67
N LYS A 106 25.50 10.39 -7.17
CA LYS A 106 24.51 11.19 -6.42
C LYS A 106 24.08 10.50 -5.14
N ILE A 107 23.80 9.21 -5.18
CA ILE A 107 23.42 8.42 -3.98
C ILE A 107 24.56 8.40 -2.95
N ARG A 108 25.81 8.25 -3.39
CA ARG A 108 26.98 8.30 -2.49
C ARG A 108 27.19 9.68 -1.87
N GLU A 109 26.91 10.75 -2.60
CA GLU A 109 26.97 12.13 -2.08
C GLU A 109 25.81 12.40 -1.11
N PHE A 110 24.62 11.87 -1.39
CA PHE A 110 23.42 12.02 -0.57
C PHE A 110 23.49 11.26 0.77
N GLN A 111 24.17 10.11 0.82
CA GLN A 111 24.34 9.26 2.01
C GLN A 111 23.02 8.96 2.74
N PRO A 112 22.06 8.26 2.12
CA PRO A 112 20.76 8.05 2.70
C PRO A 112 20.80 7.23 3.98
N THR A 113 20.10 7.69 5.03
CA THR A 113 19.87 6.95 6.25
C THR A 113 18.97 5.73 5.99
N PHE A 114 17.96 5.92 5.14
CA PHE A 114 16.98 4.89 4.78
C PHE A 114 16.94 4.67 3.28
N THR A 115 16.70 3.42 2.87
CA THR A 115 16.28 3.07 1.51
C THR A 115 14.88 2.48 1.59
N ILE A 116 13.88 3.19 1.06
CA ILE A 116 12.46 2.81 1.11
C ILE A 116 12.03 2.35 -0.28
N PHE A 117 11.44 1.16 -0.38
CA PHE A 117 11.03 0.57 -1.67
C PHE A 117 9.83 -0.36 -1.50
N PRO A 118 9.05 -0.59 -2.57
CA PRO A 118 7.92 -1.52 -2.53
C PRO A 118 8.41 -2.97 -2.45
N ALA A 119 7.71 -3.80 -1.71
CA ALA A 119 7.98 -5.23 -1.59
C ALA A 119 7.83 -5.97 -2.92
N LEU A 120 8.42 -7.14 -3.03
CA LEU A 120 8.19 -8.21 -3.98
C LEU A 120 9.20 -8.28 -5.14
N ARG A 121 9.17 -7.35 -6.11
CA ARG A 121 9.88 -7.59 -7.39
C ARG A 121 11.36 -7.22 -7.38
N HIS A 122 11.72 -6.24 -6.58
CA HIS A 122 13.07 -5.67 -6.56
C HIS A 122 13.85 -5.97 -5.29
N ASP A 123 13.29 -6.77 -4.37
CA ASP A 123 13.89 -7.07 -3.07
C ASP A 123 15.28 -7.71 -3.22
N GLY A 124 15.44 -8.60 -4.21
CA GLY A 124 16.71 -9.29 -4.45
C GLY A 124 17.86 -8.38 -4.89
N CYS A 125 17.58 -7.16 -5.33
CA CYS A 125 18.63 -6.17 -5.61
C CYS A 125 18.62 -5.02 -4.60
N LEU A 126 17.47 -4.54 -4.15
CA LEU A 126 17.40 -3.34 -3.30
C LEU A 126 17.80 -3.61 -1.85
N LEU A 127 17.54 -4.80 -1.31
CA LEU A 127 18.02 -5.18 0.03
C LEU A 127 19.56 -5.23 0.10
N PRO A 128 20.26 -5.96 -0.80
CA PRO A 128 21.72 -5.92 -0.83
C PRO A 128 22.28 -4.54 -1.19
N PHE A 129 21.60 -3.78 -2.06
CA PHE A 129 22.00 -2.42 -2.40
C PHE A 129 21.96 -1.50 -1.18
N ALA A 130 20.86 -1.49 -0.43
CA ALA A 130 20.74 -0.73 0.82
C ALA A 130 21.88 -1.07 1.79
N LYS A 131 22.22 -2.35 1.93
CA LYS A 131 23.35 -2.81 2.75
C LYS A 131 24.69 -2.29 2.21
N HIS A 132 24.90 -2.33 0.90
CA HIS A 132 26.13 -1.84 0.26
C HIS A 132 26.38 -0.36 0.51
N ILE A 133 25.33 0.48 0.43
CA ILE A 133 25.43 1.93 0.70
C ILE A 133 25.33 2.27 2.19
N GLY A 134 25.19 1.29 3.08
CA GLY A 134 25.13 1.49 4.53
C GLY A 134 23.79 2.06 5.05
N SER A 135 22.76 2.08 4.22
CA SER A 135 21.42 2.57 4.58
C SER A 135 20.58 1.48 5.25
N ILE A 136 19.52 1.87 5.96
CA ILE A 136 18.57 0.98 6.60
C ILE A 136 17.45 0.65 5.59
N PRO A 137 17.25 -0.62 5.21
CA PRO A 137 16.17 -0.99 4.31
C PRO A 137 14.82 -0.90 5.02
N VAL A 138 13.86 -0.24 4.36
CA VAL A 138 12.47 -0.10 4.79
C VAL A 138 11.57 -0.56 3.65
N ILE A 139 10.70 -1.50 3.94
CA ILE A 139 9.78 -2.06 2.96
C ILE A 139 8.46 -1.32 2.99
N TRP A 140 7.96 -0.90 1.82
CA TRP A 140 6.63 -0.37 1.62
C TRP A 140 5.70 -1.47 1.11
N ILE A 141 4.53 -1.60 1.72
CA ILE A 141 3.47 -2.52 1.30
C ILE A 141 2.15 -1.79 1.17
N LYS A 142 1.33 -2.18 0.21
CA LYS A 142 0.07 -1.53 -0.06
C LYS A 142 -1.06 -2.51 -0.42
N ASN A 143 -0.77 -3.49 -1.27
CA ASN A 143 -1.76 -4.45 -1.73
C ASN A 143 -1.61 -5.81 -1.04
N SER A 144 -2.63 -6.68 -1.17
CA SER A 144 -2.65 -7.98 -0.47
C SER A 144 -1.55 -8.94 -0.88
N ASP A 145 -1.06 -8.86 -2.11
CA ASP A 145 0.00 -9.74 -2.56
C ASP A 145 1.32 -9.32 -1.93
N GLU A 146 1.57 -8.01 -1.84
CA GLU A 146 2.70 -7.44 -1.09
C GLU A 146 2.59 -7.74 0.42
N GLU A 147 1.38 -7.64 0.99
CA GLU A 147 1.11 -7.98 2.39
C GLU A 147 1.44 -9.45 2.69
N LEU A 148 0.94 -10.38 1.88
CA LEU A 148 1.20 -11.81 2.04
C LEU A 148 2.68 -12.13 1.81
N TYR A 149 3.29 -11.53 0.82
CA TYR A 149 4.71 -11.72 0.52
C TYR A 149 5.59 -11.17 1.65
N ALA A 150 5.36 -9.93 2.08
CA ALA A 150 6.11 -9.32 3.17
C ALA A 150 5.97 -10.11 4.48
N PHE A 151 4.78 -10.66 4.76
CA PHE A 151 4.59 -11.56 5.89
C PHE A 151 5.45 -12.83 5.76
N GLU A 152 5.45 -13.51 4.62
CA GLU A 152 6.28 -14.72 4.42
C GLU A 152 7.78 -14.41 4.56
N CYS A 153 8.21 -13.21 4.16
CA CYS A 153 9.61 -12.79 4.24
C CYS A 153 10.03 -12.31 5.63
N THR A 154 9.21 -11.47 6.26
CA THR A 154 9.56 -10.73 7.48
C THR A 154 8.85 -11.22 8.73
N ARG A 155 7.76 -11.97 8.60
CA ARG A 155 6.86 -12.40 9.69
C ARG A 155 6.25 -11.23 10.47
N VAL A 156 6.13 -10.07 9.88
CA VAL A 156 5.79 -8.83 10.57
C VAL A 156 4.29 -8.63 10.75
N ALA A 157 3.44 -9.19 9.95
CA ALA A 157 1.99 -9.17 10.20
C ALA A 157 1.25 -10.20 9.35
N LEU A 158 0.19 -10.75 9.93
CA LEU A 158 -0.78 -11.55 9.18
C LEU A 158 -2.06 -10.76 9.05
N PRO A 159 -2.61 -10.61 7.83
CA PRO A 159 -4.02 -10.28 7.71
C PRO A 159 -4.85 -11.36 8.40
N VAL A 160 -5.73 -10.99 9.33
CA VAL A 160 -6.69 -11.93 9.89
C VAL A 160 -7.78 -12.16 8.88
N HIS A 161 -7.79 -13.35 8.36
CA HIS A 161 -9.00 -13.82 7.71
C HIS A 161 -10.04 -14.09 8.79
N THR A 162 -11.09 -13.31 8.79
CA THR A 162 -12.30 -13.52 9.58
C THR A 162 -13.05 -14.80 9.16
N GLY A 163 -12.53 -15.50 8.16
CA GLY A 163 -13.06 -16.77 7.67
C GLY A 163 -12.71 -17.97 8.55
N GLY A 164 -13.49 -19.04 8.40
CA GLY A 164 -13.26 -20.33 9.07
C GLY A 164 -11.92 -20.99 8.67
N PHE A 165 -11.68 -22.18 9.22
CA PHE A 165 -10.44 -22.97 9.00
C PHE A 165 -10.00 -23.05 7.52
N TRP A 166 -10.92 -23.28 6.60
CA TRP A 166 -10.63 -23.39 5.17
C TRP A 166 -10.14 -22.07 4.54
N SER A 167 -10.66 -20.95 4.99
CA SER A 167 -10.21 -19.63 4.55
C SER A 167 -8.77 -19.36 5.01
N ARG A 168 -8.45 -19.66 6.26
CA ARG A 168 -7.08 -19.52 6.81
C ARG A 168 -6.08 -20.42 6.09
N LEU A 169 -6.50 -21.66 5.82
CA LEU A 169 -5.67 -22.63 5.08
C LEU A 169 -5.42 -22.14 3.65
N SER A 170 -6.46 -21.69 2.95
CA SER A 170 -6.34 -21.13 1.59
C SER A 170 -5.35 -19.97 1.55
N THR A 171 -5.40 -19.05 2.52
CA THR A 171 -4.48 -17.91 2.57
C THR A 171 -3.04 -18.32 2.83
N SER A 172 -2.83 -19.28 3.72
CA SER A 172 -1.49 -19.80 3.98
C SER A 172 -0.87 -20.42 2.71
N PHE A 173 -1.68 -21.15 1.92
CA PHE A 173 -1.23 -21.67 0.63
C PHE A 173 -0.99 -20.55 -0.40
N SER A 174 -1.83 -19.54 -0.44
CA SER A 174 -1.68 -18.41 -1.36
C SER A 174 -0.40 -17.63 -1.07
N GLY A 175 -0.10 -17.31 0.18
CA GLY A 175 1.12 -16.63 0.57
C GLY A 175 2.37 -17.40 0.16
N ARG A 176 2.38 -18.71 0.40
CA ARG A 176 3.50 -19.58 -0.02
C ARG A 176 3.63 -19.68 -1.54
N SER A 177 2.52 -19.75 -2.26
CA SER A 177 2.51 -19.77 -3.71
C SER A 177 3.10 -18.48 -4.27
N ILE A 178 2.68 -17.32 -3.73
CA ILE A 178 3.22 -15.99 -4.11
C ILE A 178 4.71 -15.92 -3.81
N PHE A 179 5.14 -16.34 -2.62
CA PHE A 179 6.56 -16.34 -2.25
C PHE A 179 7.38 -17.27 -3.15
N SER A 180 6.89 -18.50 -3.43
CA SER A 180 7.58 -19.45 -4.28
C SER A 180 7.72 -18.95 -5.74
N ALA A 181 6.66 -18.33 -6.27
CA ALA A 181 6.70 -17.71 -7.60
C ALA A 181 7.68 -16.52 -7.60
N ALA A 182 7.56 -15.62 -6.65
CA ALA A 182 8.46 -14.49 -6.53
C ALA A 182 9.92 -14.88 -6.34
N LYS A 183 10.18 -15.93 -5.56
CA LYS A 183 11.53 -16.47 -5.38
C LYS A 183 12.16 -16.89 -6.70
N ASN A 184 11.42 -17.58 -7.54
CA ASN A 184 11.94 -18.11 -8.81
C ASN A 184 12.00 -17.04 -9.91
N ASP A 185 10.99 -16.20 -9.99
CA ASP A 185 10.80 -15.25 -11.09
C ASP A 185 11.58 -13.95 -10.88
N TYR A 186 11.75 -13.51 -9.64
CA TYR A 186 12.38 -12.23 -9.30
C TYR A 186 13.59 -12.38 -8.39
N LEU A 187 13.40 -13.00 -7.21
CA LEU A 187 14.36 -12.92 -6.12
C LEU A 187 15.69 -13.61 -6.46
N VAL A 188 15.66 -14.90 -6.87
CA VAL A 188 16.89 -15.64 -7.21
C VAL A 188 17.60 -15.06 -8.42
N PRO A 189 16.92 -14.70 -9.53
CA PRO A 189 17.58 -14.02 -10.64
C PRO A 189 18.22 -12.68 -10.25
N ALA A 190 17.52 -11.85 -9.45
CA ALA A 190 18.06 -10.58 -8.98
C ALA A 190 19.26 -10.75 -8.05
N LEU A 191 19.25 -11.75 -7.15
CA LEU A 191 20.41 -12.06 -6.29
C LEU A 191 21.65 -12.50 -7.10
N ARG A 192 21.45 -13.27 -8.16
CA ARG A 192 22.58 -13.65 -9.06
C ARG A 192 23.16 -12.42 -9.78
N LEU A 193 22.28 -11.52 -10.23
CA LEU A 193 22.69 -10.25 -10.83
C LEU A 193 23.45 -9.39 -9.82
N THR A 194 22.91 -9.26 -8.62
CA THR A 194 23.52 -8.47 -7.54
C THR A 194 24.89 -9.00 -7.14
N ALA A 195 25.07 -10.31 -7.06
CA ALA A 195 26.38 -10.94 -6.78
C ALA A 195 27.45 -10.60 -7.83
N LYS A 196 27.05 -10.30 -9.08
CA LYS A 196 27.96 -9.86 -10.14
C LYS A 196 28.46 -8.43 -9.91
N TYR A 197 27.57 -7.53 -9.44
CA TYR A 197 27.88 -6.09 -9.30
C TYR A 197 28.31 -5.68 -7.90
N LEU A 198 27.89 -6.42 -6.87
CA LEU A 198 28.18 -6.16 -5.45
C LEU A 198 28.84 -7.38 -4.79
N PRO A 199 30.05 -7.78 -5.20
CA PRO A 199 30.73 -8.99 -4.70
C PRO A 199 31.07 -8.94 -3.20
N ASP A 200 31.19 -7.74 -2.64
CA ASP A 200 31.54 -7.54 -1.22
C ASP A 200 30.35 -7.74 -0.27
N VAL A 201 29.13 -7.81 -0.79
CA VAL A 201 27.92 -8.03 0.02
C VAL A 201 27.66 -9.53 0.12
N ASN A 202 27.70 -10.05 1.36
CA ASN A 202 27.27 -11.43 1.58
C ASN A 202 25.76 -11.55 1.35
N ILE A 203 25.38 -12.27 0.30
CA ILE A 203 24.01 -12.44 -0.16
C ILE A 203 23.58 -13.86 0.17
N ASP A 204 22.93 -14.02 1.33
CA ASP A 204 22.29 -15.27 1.73
C ASP A 204 20.77 -15.08 1.70
N LEU A 205 20.07 -15.93 0.97
CA LEU A 205 18.62 -15.90 0.85
C LEU A 205 17.91 -16.07 2.21
N GLU A 206 18.47 -16.85 3.10
CA GLU A 206 17.87 -17.12 4.44
C GLU A 206 17.93 -15.88 5.33
N HIS A 207 18.92 -15.02 5.15
CA HIS A 207 19.14 -13.82 5.95
C HIS A 207 18.86 -12.52 5.20
N LEU A 208 18.35 -12.60 3.98
CA LEU A 208 18.14 -11.43 3.11
C LEU A 208 17.29 -10.35 3.78
N TYR A 209 16.25 -10.75 4.49
CA TYR A 209 15.32 -9.84 5.17
C TYR A 209 15.69 -9.54 6.64
N SER A 210 16.80 -10.09 7.14
CA SER A 210 17.21 -9.88 8.55
C SER A 210 17.53 -8.43 8.88
N ASP A 211 17.92 -7.65 7.88
CA ASP A 211 18.27 -6.23 8.03
C ASP A 211 17.05 -5.30 7.88
N VAL A 212 15.88 -5.82 7.48
CA VAL A 212 14.64 -5.06 7.43
C VAL A 212 14.19 -4.72 8.85
N ARG A 213 14.13 -3.44 9.17
CA ARG A 213 13.79 -2.93 10.50
C ARG A 213 12.38 -2.36 10.59
N LEU A 214 11.79 -2.04 9.45
CA LEU A 214 10.50 -1.40 9.39
C LEU A 214 9.77 -1.80 8.11
N VAL A 215 8.49 -2.09 8.26
CA VAL A 215 7.57 -2.25 7.15
C VAL A 215 6.51 -1.16 7.25
N LEU A 216 6.42 -0.31 6.25
CA LEU A 216 5.42 0.74 6.14
C LEU A 216 4.20 0.22 5.39
N TRP A 217 3.05 0.28 6.04
CA TRP A 217 1.80 -0.15 5.43
C TRP A 217 0.99 1.07 4.97
N GLY A 218 0.90 1.22 3.67
CA GLY A 218 0.23 2.36 3.01
C GLY A 218 -1.30 2.30 3.03
N ALA A 219 -1.90 1.46 3.87
CA ALA A 219 -3.34 1.36 4.06
C ALA A 219 -3.78 1.84 5.45
N ASP A 220 -5.07 1.72 5.75
CA ASP A 220 -5.70 2.17 6.98
C ASP A 220 -6.59 1.07 7.58
N THR A 221 -6.41 0.78 8.87
CA THR A 221 -7.14 -0.31 9.56
C THR A 221 -8.65 -0.09 9.62
N VAL A 222 -9.14 1.16 9.63
CA VAL A 222 -10.58 1.47 9.58
C VAL A 222 -11.16 1.11 8.22
N LEU A 223 -10.41 1.33 7.16
CA LEU A 223 -10.80 1.00 5.79
C LEU A 223 -10.55 -0.47 5.45
N ARG A 224 -9.65 -1.14 6.18
CA ARG A 224 -9.30 -2.56 5.99
C ARG A 224 -9.76 -3.38 7.20
N SER A 225 -10.92 -4.04 7.06
CA SER A 225 -11.52 -4.83 8.14
C SER A 225 -10.87 -6.20 8.40
N ASP A 226 -9.99 -6.63 7.54
CA ASP A 226 -9.36 -7.96 7.53
C ASP A 226 -8.01 -8.03 8.27
N PHE A 227 -7.58 -6.93 8.91
CA PHE A 227 -6.33 -6.87 9.66
C PHE A 227 -6.51 -7.24 11.12
N ALA A 228 -5.67 -8.17 11.63
CA ALA A 228 -5.81 -8.67 12.99
C ALA A 228 -4.99 -7.95 14.04
N SER A 229 -3.74 -7.69 13.75
CA SER A 229 -2.86 -7.01 14.68
C SER A 229 -1.71 -6.34 13.94
N LEU A 230 -1.37 -5.15 14.40
CA LEU A 230 -0.15 -4.46 14.04
C LEU A 230 0.95 -4.92 15.01
N THR A 231 2.11 -5.20 14.47
CA THR A 231 3.33 -5.41 15.27
C THR A 231 4.14 -4.12 15.30
N ASP A 232 5.08 -4.00 16.23
CA ASP A 232 5.95 -2.82 16.32
C ASP A 232 6.79 -2.57 15.05
N LEU A 233 6.95 -3.58 14.19
CA LEU A 233 7.68 -3.48 12.93
C LEU A 233 6.81 -3.14 11.74
N LEU A 234 5.49 -3.27 11.86
CA LEU A 234 4.52 -2.87 10.83
C LEU A 234 3.84 -1.58 11.25
N VAL A 235 4.15 -0.52 10.56
CA VAL A 235 3.62 0.82 10.84
C VAL A 235 2.60 1.21 9.80
N GLU A 236 1.37 1.39 10.26
CA GLU A 236 0.27 1.91 9.46
C GLU A 236 0.51 3.39 9.16
N VAL A 237 0.64 3.71 7.89
CA VAL A 237 0.88 5.06 7.39
C VAL A 237 -0.10 5.50 6.30
N GLY A 238 -1.18 4.77 6.13
CA GLY A 238 -2.24 5.17 5.19
C GLY A 238 -2.70 6.60 5.46
N CYS A 239 -2.90 7.36 4.40
CA CYS A 239 -3.25 8.80 4.52
C CYS A 239 -2.16 9.68 5.16
N HIS A 240 -0.86 9.26 5.14
CA HIS A 240 0.25 10.09 5.64
C HIS A 240 0.32 11.46 4.94
N HIS A 241 -0.09 11.51 3.69
CA HIS A 241 -0.14 12.71 2.83
C HIS A 241 -1.46 13.47 2.92
N CYS A 242 -2.48 12.94 3.62
CA CYS A 242 -3.78 13.58 3.68
C CYS A 242 -3.74 14.86 4.52
N ARG A 243 -4.25 15.92 3.94
CA ARG A 243 -4.32 17.26 4.53
C ARG A 243 -5.68 17.91 4.30
N GLY A 244 -5.94 19.01 4.97
CA GLY A 244 -7.08 19.83 4.63
C GLY A 244 -6.99 20.38 3.20
N ALA A 245 -8.12 20.48 2.50
CA ALA A 245 -8.16 21.06 1.16
C ALA A 245 -7.80 22.55 1.21
N HIS A 246 -6.93 22.97 0.31
CA HIS A 246 -6.67 24.39 0.07
C HIS A 246 -7.74 24.99 -0.84
N PRO A 247 -7.91 26.31 -0.81
CA PRO A 247 -8.79 26.99 -1.74
C PRO A 247 -8.38 26.73 -3.20
N LEU A 248 -9.36 26.48 -4.05
CA LEU A 248 -9.11 26.35 -5.49
C LEU A 248 -8.64 27.69 -6.10
N PRO A 249 -7.93 27.66 -7.24
CA PRO A 249 -7.63 28.90 -7.97
C PRO A 249 -8.86 29.73 -8.24
N GLU A 250 -8.73 31.04 -8.13
CA GLU A 250 -9.87 31.97 -8.13
C GLU A 250 -10.72 31.88 -9.42
N ASN A 251 -10.08 31.69 -10.56
CA ASN A 251 -10.75 31.50 -11.86
C ASN A 251 -11.61 30.24 -11.86
N LEU A 252 -11.06 29.10 -11.45
CA LEU A 252 -11.77 27.82 -11.38
C LEU A 252 -12.91 27.92 -10.34
N GLN A 253 -12.64 28.46 -9.18
CA GLN A 253 -13.65 28.62 -8.13
C GLN A 253 -14.83 29.49 -8.58
N LYS A 254 -14.58 30.61 -9.28
CA LYS A 254 -15.63 31.48 -9.82
C LYS A 254 -16.53 30.72 -10.81
N SER A 255 -15.94 29.95 -11.71
CA SER A 255 -16.68 29.13 -12.68
C SER A 255 -17.53 28.06 -11.98
N LEU A 256 -16.95 27.34 -10.99
CA LEU A 256 -17.66 26.26 -10.28
C LEU A 256 -18.81 26.76 -9.40
N VAL A 257 -18.74 27.97 -8.86
CA VAL A 257 -19.80 28.55 -8.01
C VAL A 257 -21.08 28.80 -8.81
N GLU A 258 -21.00 28.96 -10.12
CA GLU A 258 -22.18 29.17 -10.98
C GLU A 258 -23.10 27.94 -11.03
N TYR A 259 -22.55 26.73 -10.80
CA TYR A 259 -23.30 25.46 -10.79
C TYR A 259 -23.81 25.13 -9.39
N ARG A 260 -25.10 25.39 -9.12
CA ARG A 260 -25.69 25.27 -7.77
C ARG A 260 -25.74 23.87 -7.21
N THR A 261 -25.92 22.85 -8.06
CA THR A 261 -26.00 21.46 -7.63
C THR A 261 -24.65 20.93 -7.15
N GLY A 262 -23.54 21.56 -7.53
CA GLY A 262 -22.19 21.26 -7.09
C GLY A 262 -21.31 20.63 -8.18
N THR A 263 -20.27 19.96 -7.75
CA THR A 263 -19.21 19.49 -8.65
C THR A 263 -19.05 17.96 -8.57
N VAL A 264 -18.87 17.34 -9.72
CA VAL A 264 -18.39 15.97 -9.89
C VAL A 264 -16.91 16.04 -10.25
N VAL A 265 -16.04 15.43 -9.46
CA VAL A 265 -14.61 15.34 -9.75
C VAL A 265 -14.33 14.01 -10.45
N VAL A 266 -13.59 14.05 -11.54
CA VAL A 266 -13.22 12.86 -12.32
C VAL A 266 -11.72 12.67 -12.28
N LEU A 267 -11.27 11.48 -11.85
CA LEU A 267 -9.87 11.09 -11.72
C LEU A 267 -9.50 9.93 -12.66
N LEU A 268 -10.21 9.80 -13.76
CA LEU A 268 -9.94 8.80 -14.79
C LEU A 268 -8.89 9.31 -15.78
N GLU A 269 -8.15 8.36 -16.39
CA GLU A 269 -7.12 8.65 -17.39
C GLU A 269 -7.72 9.19 -18.70
N GLU A 270 -6.87 9.73 -19.56
CA GLU A 270 -7.23 10.35 -20.86
C GLU A 270 -7.95 9.37 -21.79
N SER A 271 -7.71 8.07 -21.67
CA SER A 271 -8.44 7.04 -22.43
C SER A 271 -9.97 7.06 -22.21
N TYR A 272 -10.44 7.69 -21.14
CA TYR A 272 -11.87 7.84 -20.81
C TYR A 272 -12.47 9.17 -21.29
N GLU A 273 -11.77 9.95 -22.12
CA GLU A 273 -12.25 11.26 -22.61
C GLU A 273 -13.68 11.20 -23.16
N THR A 274 -13.97 10.21 -24.02
CA THR A 274 -15.29 10.04 -24.62
C THR A 274 -16.38 9.82 -23.56
N LEU A 275 -16.12 8.96 -22.56
CA LEU A 275 -17.01 8.70 -21.45
C LEU A 275 -17.28 9.99 -20.65
N ILE A 276 -16.22 10.73 -20.32
CA ILE A 276 -16.30 11.94 -19.49
C ILE A 276 -17.08 13.04 -20.21
N ARG A 277 -16.84 13.23 -21.50
CA ARG A 277 -17.57 14.18 -22.34
C ARG A 277 -19.06 13.83 -22.44
N GLU A 278 -19.39 12.55 -22.63
CA GLU A 278 -20.78 12.10 -22.65
C GLU A 278 -21.43 12.23 -21.26
N LEU A 279 -20.73 11.95 -20.18
CA LEU A 279 -21.19 12.17 -18.80
C LEU A 279 -21.54 13.65 -18.57
N ALA A 280 -20.64 14.56 -18.93
CA ALA A 280 -20.88 16.00 -18.79
C ALA A 280 -22.15 16.45 -19.54
N LYS A 281 -22.42 15.91 -20.74
CA LYS A 281 -23.66 16.19 -21.50
C LYS A 281 -24.92 15.63 -20.84
N LYS A 282 -24.82 14.51 -20.08
CA LYS A 282 -25.97 13.86 -19.44
C LYS A 282 -26.33 14.50 -18.10
N LEU A 283 -25.39 15.16 -17.46
CA LEU A 283 -25.66 15.89 -16.23
C LEU A 283 -26.45 17.19 -16.51
N PRO A 284 -27.24 17.67 -15.55
CA PRO A 284 -27.99 18.92 -15.69
C PRO A 284 -27.08 20.10 -16.04
N GLN A 285 -27.50 20.92 -17.02
CA GLN A 285 -26.75 22.03 -17.54
C GLN A 285 -27.23 23.40 -16.94
N GLY A 286 -26.42 24.43 -17.12
CA GLY A 286 -26.72 25.78 -16.67
C GLY A 286 -26.62 25.96 -15.15
N ARG A 287 -27.22 27.04 -14.61
CA ARG A 287 -27.07 27.44 -13.21
C ARG A 287 -27.55 26.42 -12.18
N GLU A 288 -28.63 25.72 -12.46
CA GLU A 288 -29.13 24.63 -11.61
C GLU A 288 -28.46 23.29 -11.92
N GLY A 289 -27.43 23.32 -12.76
CA GLY A 289 -26.68 22.17 -13.23
C GLY A 289 -25.54 21.77 -12.33
N GLN A 290 -24.77 20.82 -12.85
CA GLN A 290 -23.64 20.20 -12.20
C GLN A 290 -22.36 20.44 -13.00
N ALA A 291 -21.29 20.94 -12.37
CA ALA A 291 -19.98 21.02 -12.98
C ALA A 291 -19.28 19.64 -12.93
N VAL A 292 -18.51 19.38 -13.97
CA VAL A 292 -17.59 18.24 -14.03
C VAL A 292 -16.17 18.79 -14.06
N VAL A 293 -15.34 18.42 -13.12
CA VAL A 293 -13.90 18.76 -13.12
C VAL A 293 -13.12 17.50 -13.39
N TRP A 294 -12.47 17.46 -14.52
CA TRP A 294 -11.61 16.34 -14.89
C TRP A 294 -10.15 16.69 -14.69
N LYS A 295 -9.48 15.95 -13.79
CA LYS A 295 -8.05 16.09 -13.59
C LYS A 295 -7.30 15.34 -14.67
N SER A 296 -6.81 16.06 -15.67
CA SER A 296 -6.10 15.52 -16.83
C SER A 296 -5.10 16.51 -17.39
N LYS A 297 -4.02 15.99 -17.98
CA LYS A 297 -3.02 16.76 -18.74
C LYS A 297 -3.47 17.13 -20.14
N SER A 298 -4.67 16.71 -20.55
CA SER A 298 -5.21 17.03 -21.87
C SER A 298 -5.48 18.53 -21.99
N ASP A 299 -4.72 19.23 -22.80
CA ASP A 299 -4.81 20.69 -22.95
C ASP A 299 -6.08 21.14 -23.65
N THR A 300 -6.70 20.31 -24.49
CA THR A 300 -7.89 20.72 -25.26
C THR A 300 -8.77 19.54 -25.62
N ILE A 301 -10.02 19.58 -25.18
CA ILE A 301 -11.09 18.77 -25.76
C ILE A 301 -11.82 19.59 -26.82
N THR A 302 -11.79 19.12 -28.06
CA THR A 302 -12.58 19.74 -29.14
C THR A 302 -14.06 19.62 -28.81
N ALA A 303 -14.78 20.75 -28.77
CA ALA A 303 -16.21 20.84 -28.44
C ALA A 303 -16.58 20.30 -27.06
N ALA A 304 -15.82 20.68 -26.02
CA ALA A 304 -16.14 20.36 -24.63
C ALA A 304 -17.52 20.95 -24.23
N PRO A 305 -18.36 20.21 -23.47
CA PRO A 305 -19.56 20.77 -22.85
C PRO A 305 -19.21 21.95 -21.91
N GLU A 306 -20.11 22.93 -21.79
CA GLU A 306 -19.89 24.15 -21.00
C GLU A 306 -19.64 23.85 -19.50
N ASN A 307 -20.18 22.73 -18.98
CA ASN A 307 -20.02 22.29 -17.61
C ASN A 307 -18.80 21.40 -17.37
N LEU A 308 -17.95 21.16 -18.39
CA LEU A 308 -16.73 20.35 -18.27
C LEU A 308 -15.51 21.28 -18.17
N PHE A 309 -14.81 21.17 -17.05
CA PHE A 309 -13.55 21.84 -16.74
C PHE A 309 -12.42 20.82 -16.70
N ILE A 310 -11.30 21.15 -17.33
CA ILE A 310 -10.10 20.32 -17.31
C ILE A 310 -9.03 21.08 -16.53
N ASP A 311 -8.38 20.41 -15.60
CA ASP A 311 -7.34 21.02 -14.77
C ASP A 311 -6.35 19.95 -14.31
N ASP A 312 -5.06 20.15 -14.55
CA ASP A 312 -3.97 19.30 -14.04
C ASP A 312 -3.15 19.99 -12.94
N ASP A 313 -3.26 21.30 -12.82
CA ASP A 313 -2.45 22.08 -11.87
C ASP A 313 -2.97 21.98 -10.43
N VAL A 314 -4.28 21.84 -10.24
CA VAL A 314 -4.89 21.75 -8.93
C VAL A 314 -4.59 20.37 -8.31
N ASP A 315 -4.16 20.39 -7.05
CA ASP A 315 -3.95 19.15 -6.31
C ASP A 315 -5.26 18.34 -6.20
N ARG A 316 -5.15 17.03 -6.36
CA ARG A 316 -6.28 16.11 -6.32
C ARG A 316 -7.07 16.23 -5.01
N GLN A 317 -6.38 16.35 -3.87
CA GLN A 317 -7.02 16.51 -2.57
C GLN A 317 -7.82 17.82 -2.46
N ASP A 318 -7.37 18.90 -3.11
CA ASP A 318 -8.07 20.18 -3.11
C ASP A 318 -9.38 20.09 -3.91
N LEU A 319 -9.37 19.34 -5.02
CA LEU A 319 -10.58 19.04 -5.80
C LEU A 319 -11.55 18.13 -5.01
N ILE A 320 -11.04 17.04 -4.42
CA ILE A 320 -11.85 16.09 -3.65
C ILE A 320 -12.46 16.78 -2.42
N GLY A 321 -11.66 17.58 -1.71
CA GLY A 321 -12.05 18.27 -0.49
C GLY A 321 -12.77 19.61 -0.70
N TYR A 322 -12.95 20.05 -1.95
CA TYR A 322 -13.69 21.28 -2.23
C TYR A 322 -15.13 21.19 -1.69
N SER A 323 -15.56 22.23 -0.99
CA SER A 323 -16.83 22.22 -0.24
C SER A 323 -18.07 21.91 -1.07
N ARG A 324 -17.98 22.12 -2.39
CA ARG A 324 -19.07 21.85 -3.35
C ARG A 324 -18.87 20.55 -4.12
N THR A 325 -17.81 19.81 -3.92
CA THR A 325 -17.64 18.47 -4.48
C THR A 325 -18.68 17.53 -3.87
N ARG A 326 -19.47 16.89 -4.72
CA ARG A 326 -20.57 16.01 -4.33
C ARG A 326 -20.17 14.54 -4.41
N VAL A 327 -19.36 14.21 -5.40
CA VAL A 327 -18.93 12.84 -5.67
C VAL A 327 -17.64 12.85 -6.48
N VAL A 328 -16.83 11.82 -6.30
CA VAL A 328 -15.63 11.56 -7.11
C VAL A 328 -15.85 10.30 -7.92
N LEU A 329 -15.60 10.38 -9.22
CA LEU A 329 -15.53 9.26 -10.16
C LEU A 329 -14.07 8.86 -10.32
N SER A 330 -13.72 7.62 -9.98
CA SER A 330 -12.34 7.14 -10.02
C SER A 330 -12.26 5.63 -10.17
N HIS A 331 -11.05 5.08 -10.26
CA HIS A 331 -10.82 3.63 -10.20
C HIS A 331 -10.86 3.07 -8.77
N CYS A 332 -10.97 3.93 -7.77
CA CYS A 332 -10.91 3.57 -6.35
C CYS A 332 -9.59 2.88 -5.98
N THR A 333 -8.48 3.41 -6.51
CA THR A 333 -7.14 3.05 -6.04
C THR A 333 -7.02 3.34 -4.53
N ASP A 334 -6.03 2.77 -3.85
CA ASP A 334 -5.89 2.97 -2.39
C ASP A 334 -5.83 4.44 -2.01
N THR A 335 -5.05 5.22 -2.77
CA THR A 335 -4.86 6.63 -2.48
C THR A 335 -6.14 7.44 -2.72
N GLU A 336 -6.86 7.18 -3.82
CA GLU A 336 -8.15 7.82 -4.11
C GLU A 336 -9.22 7.47 -3.06
N PHE A 337 -9.26 6.20 -2.65
CA PHE A 337 -10.17 5.73 -1.60
C PHE A 337 -9.87 6.40 -0.26
N LEU A 338 -8.58 6.45 0.15
CA LEU A 338 -8.14 7.12 1.38
C LEU A 338 -8.46 8.61 1.37
N GLU A 339 -8.15 9.31 0.28
CA GLU A 339 -8.41 10.75 0.15
C GLU A 339 -9.90 11.07 0.16
N ALA A 340 -10.72 10.33 -0.58
CA ALA A 340 -12.16 10.52 -0.59
C ALA A 340 -12.77 10.27 0.80
N ALA A 341 -12.34 9.21 1.49
CA ALA A 341 -12.73 8.93 2.86
C ALA A 341 -12.32 10.05 3.82
N PHE A 342 -11.08 10.55 3.71
CA PHE A 342 -10.58 11.66 4.52
C PHE A 342 -11.40 12.94 4.31
N HIS A 343 -11.72 13.27 3.07
CA HIS A 343 -12.44 14.48 2.70
C HIS A 343 -13.97 14.37 2.80
N ARG A 344 -14.51 13.23 3.24
CA ARG A 344 -15.98 12.98 3.41
C ARG A 344 -16.74 12.98 2.09
N THR A 345 -16.09 12.60 1.00
CA THR A 345 -16.63 12.69 -0.34
C THR A 345 -17.03 11.29 -0.83
N PRO A 346 -18.29 11.09 -1.23
CA PRO A 346 -18.75 9.84 -1.82
C PRO A 346 -18.02 9.48 -3.11
N LEU A 347 -17.94 8.18 -3.41
CA LEU A 347 -17.24 7.62 -4.57
C LEU A 347 -18.20 6.95 -5.56
N ILE A 348 -17.87 7.09 -6.84
CA ILE A 348 -18.31 6.18 -7.89
C ILE A 348 -17.06 5.47 -8.41
N CYS A 349 -17.03 4.15 -8.24
CA CYS A 349 -15.87 3.34 -8.55
C CYS A 349 -16.00 2.62 -9.87
N LEU A 350 -14.97 2.70 -10.71
CA LEU A 350 -14.80 1.98 -11.98
C LEU A 350 -13.53 1.09 -11.87
N PRO A 351 -13.59 -0.03 -11.12
CA PRO A 351 -12.40 -0.82 -10.84
C PRO A 351 -11.90 -1.56 -12.08
N ARG A 352 -10.57 -1.62 -12.27
CA ARG A 352 -9.88 -2.30 -13.39
C ARG A 352 -9.29 -3.65 -12.98
N ASN A 353 -9.05 -3.85 -11.69
CA ASN A 353 -8.37 -5.01 -11.16
C ASN A 353 -8.97 -5.48 -9.83
N ALA A 354 -8.56 -6.66 -9.37
CA ALA A 354 -9.08 -7.27 -8.15
C ALA A 354 -8.81 -6.44 -6.89
N HIS A 355 -7.72 -5.67 -6.87
CA HIS A 355 -7.38 -4.82 -5.74
C HIS A 355 -8.32 -3.61 -5.64
N GLU A 356 -8.52 -2.88 -6.75
CA GLU A 356 -9.50 -1.79 -6.84
C GLU A 356 -10.93 -2.30 -6.57
N SER A 357 -11.27 -3.52 -7.02
CA SER A 357 -12.56 -4.15 -6.72
C SER A 357 -12.76 -4.40 -5.22
N ARG A 358 -11.72 -4.74 -4.47
CA ARG A 358 -11.79 -4.88 -3.00
C ARG A 358 -12.01 -3.55 -2.31
N ASN A 359 -11.28 -2.51 -2.70
CA ASN A 359 -11.50 -1.15 -2.19
C ASN A 359 -12.93 -0.69 -2.47
N THR A 360 -13.41 -0.94 -3.69
CA THR A 360 -14.80 -0.66 -4.10
C THR A 360 -15.80 -1.38 -3.22
N ALA A 361 -15.64 -2.70 -3.03
CA ALA A 361 -16.54 -3.49 -2.18
C ALA A 361 -16.55 -2.94 -0.74
N ARG A 362 -15.38 -2.58 -0.20
CA ARG A 362 -15.28 -1.99 1.13
C ARG A 362 -15.94 -0.61 1.23
N ALA A 363 -15.75 0.25 0.24
CA ALA A 363 -16.39 1.56 0.20
C ALA A 363 -17.94 1.45 0.12
N ILE A 364 -18.45 0.45 -0.60
CA ILE A 364 -19.88 0.13 -0.67
C ILE A 364 -20.38 -0.40 0.69
N GLU A 365 -19.66 -1.31 1.33
CA GLU A 365 -19.97 -1.83 2.67
C GLU A 365 -20.04 -0.70 3.70
N LEU A 366 -19.12 0.27 3.64
CA LEU A 366 -19.12 1.47 4.46
C LEU A 366 -20.22 2.48 4.08
N GLY A 367 -20.94 2.23 2.99
CA GLY A 367 -22.14 2.96 2.58
C GLY A 367 -21.88 4.33 1.96
N PHE A 368 -20.70 4.61 1.43
CA PHE A 368 -20.39 5.89 0.79
C PHE A 368 -19.93 5.77 -0.67
N ALA A 369 -20.07 4.60 -1.28
CA ALA A 369 -19.72 4.40 -2.68
C ALA A 369 -20.75 3.59 -3.46
N ARG A 370 -20.64 3.72 -4.80
CA ARG A 370 -21.31 2.87 -5.79
C ARG A 370 -20.26 2.36 -6.77
N SER A 371 -20.50 1.18 -7.33
CA SER A 371 -19.67 0.63 -8.40
C SER A 371 -20.41 0.64 -9.71
N ILE A 372 -19.67 0.77 -10.78
CA ILE A 372 -20.16 0.61 -12.14
C ILE A 372 -19.23 -0.29 -12.94
N GLU A 373 -19.80 -1.13 -13.80
CA GLU A 373 -19.05 -1.88 -14.79
C GLU A 373 -19.12 -1.14 -16.13
N ALA A 374 -17.97 -0.85 -16.73
CA ALA A 374 -17.91 -0.19 -18.02
C ALA A 374 -18.38 -1.15 -19.12
N ALA A 375 -19.58 -0.90 -19.67
CA ALA A 375 -20.11 -1.66 -20.80
C ALA A 375 -19.68 -1.03 -22.15
N ASN A 376 -20.02 0.24 -22.33
CA ASN A 376 -19.57 1.13 -23.40
C ASN A 376 -19.73 2.58 -22.90
N ASP A 377 -19.05 3.53 -23.54
CA ASP A 377 -18.98 4.91 -23.06
C ASP A 377 -20.35 5.56 -22.88
N HIS A 378 -21.27 5.35 -23.82
CA HIS A 378 -22.59 5.97 -23.75
C HIS A 378 -23.46 5.35 -22.64
N ALA A 379 -23.54 4.03 -22.56
CA ALA A 379 -24.32 3.32 -21.52
C ALA A 379 -23.74 3.61 -20.13
N SER A 380 -22.42 3.61 -20.01
CA SER A 380 -21.72 3.95 -18.77
C SER A 380 -21.97 5.40 -18.34
N ALA A 381 -21.95 6.37 -19.28
CA ALA A 381 -22.23 7.77 -18.99
C ALA A 381 -23.66 7.98 -18.45
N VAL A 382 -24.66 7.32 -19.03
CA VAL A 382 -26.05 7.38 -18.56
C VAL A 382 -26.18 6.81 -17.15
N GLU A 383 -25.56 5.66 -16.89
CA GLU A 383 -25.62 5.02 -15.58
C GLU A 383 -24.85 5.83 -14.53
N ILE A 384 -23.68 6.37 -14.86
CA ILE A 384 -22.94 7.28 -13.96
C ILE A 384 -23.80 8.50 -13.62
N ALA A 385 -24.41 9.16 -14.61
CA ALA A 385 -25.28 10.31 -14.36
C ALA A 385 -26.46 9.95 -13.44
N ARG A 386 -27.06 8.77 -13.59
CA ARG A 386 -28.11 8.26 -12.71
C ARG A 386 -27.60 8.10 -11.27
N ILE A 387 -26.41 7.49 -11.10
CA ILE A 387 -25.78 7.31 -9.79
C ILE A 387 -25.38 8.64 -9.15
N VAL A 388 -24.87 9.59 -9.93
CA VAL A 388 -24.56 10.95 -9.44
C VAL A 388 -25.81 11.59 -8.83
N ASN A 389 -26.95 11.50 -9.50
CA ASN A 389 -28.23 12.00 -8.98
C ASN A 389 -28.68 11.24 -7.74
N GLU A 390 -28.57 9.90 -7.72
CA GLU A 390 -28.86 9.07 -6.56
C GLU A 390 -28.06 9.51 -5.32
N ILE A 391 -26.73 9.69 -5.49
CA ILE A 391 -25.82 10.13 -4.40
C ILE A 391 -26.15 11.55 -3.96
N HIS A 392 -26.53 12.42 -4.90
CA HIS A 392 -26.93 13.79 -4.57
C HIS A 392 -28.19 13.85 -3.73
N GLU A 393 -29.21 13.08 -4.09
CA GLU A 393 -30.52 13.05 -3.43
C GLU A 393 -30.48 12.27 -2.11
N THR A 394 -29.63 11.24 -1.99
CA THR A 394 -29.55 10.35 -0.83
C THR A 394 -28.54 10.85 0.20
N VAL A 395 -29.04 11.47 1.27
CA VAL A 395 -28.21 12.03 2.35
C VAL A 395 -27.28 10.99 2.98
N ALA A 396 -27.70 9.72 3.03
CA ALA A 396 -26.97 8.65 3.68
C ALA A 396 -25.53 8.48 3.16
N TYR A 397 -25.27 8.64 1.86
CA TYR A 397 -23.91 8.55 1.31
C TYR A 397 -22.96 9.56 1.95
N ARG A 398 -23.41 10.79 2.11
CA ARG A 398 -22.61 11.87 2.70
C ARG A 398 -22.43 11.69 4.21
N GLU A 399 -23.48 11.26 4.89
CA GLU A 399 -23.40 10.98 6.33
C GLU A 399 -22.45 9.82 6.62
N ASN A 400 -22.49 8.76 5.83
CA ASN A 400 -21.59 7.62 5.98
C ASN A 400 -20.13 8.03 5.65
N ALA A 401 -19.89 8.76 4.55
CA ALA A 401 -18.58 9.31 4.25
C ALA A 401 -18.04 10.19 5.41
N ARG A 402 -18.92 10.99 6.07
CA ARG A 402 -18.55 11.75 7.24
C ARG A 402 -18.17 10.88 8.44
N LYS A 403 -18.92 9.81 8.71
CA LYS A 403 -18.60 8.86 9.79
C LYS A 403 -17.26 8.19 9.57
N VAL A 404 -17.01 7.74 8.34
CA VAL A 404 -15.71 7.13 7.96
C VAL A 404 -14.58 8.15 8.13
N SER A 405 -14.75 9.38 7.66
CA SER A 405 -13.75 10.43 7.81
C SER A 405 -13.41 10.71 9.29
N VAL A 406 -14.42 10.74 10.16
CA VAL A 406 -14.18 10.91 11.61
C VAL A 406 -13.34 9.74 12.13
N ALA A 407 -13.69 8.49 11.77
CA ALA A 407 -13.00 7.30 12.25
C ALA A 407 -11.52 7.25 11.85
N ILE A 408 -11.19 7.66 10.60
CA ILE A 408 -9.79 7.67 10.13
C ILE A 408 -8.97 8.86 10.64
N ARG A 409 -9.63 9.96 11.02
CA ARG A 409 -8.97 11.18 11.51
C ARG A 409 -8.88 11.26 13.03
N ASP A 410 -9.78 10.59 13.75
CA ASP A 410 -9.79 10.54 15.22
C ASP A 410 -8.74 9.54 15.72
N ARG A 411 -7.50 9.96 15.69
CA ARG A 411 -6.32 9.16 16.06
C ARG A 411 -5.43 9.96 16.99
N LEU A 412 -4.84 9.25 17.96
CA LEU A 412 -3.89 9.85 18.90
C LEU A 412 -2.69 10.47 18.16
N ASN A 413 -2.17 9.75 17.16
CA ASN A 413 -1.04 10.19 16.35
C ASN A 413 -1.44 10.14 14.86
N PRO A 414 -1.36 11.27 14.14
CA PRO A 414 -1.51 11.29 12.70
C PRO A 414 -0.58 10.30 11.99
N PRO A 415 -0.96 9.75 10.83
CA PRO A 415 -0.11 8.81 10.10
C PRO A 415 1.27 9.40 9.72
N SER A 416 1.34 10.70 9.40
CA SER A 416 2.61 11.43 9.16
C SER A 416 3.51 11.43 10.39
N ASP A 417 2.98 11.79 11.55
CA ASP A 417 3.77 11.82 12.80
C ASP A 417 4.25 10.42 13.19
N ARG A 418 3.40 9.41 12.95
CA ARG A 418 3.75 8.01 13.19
C ARG A 418 4.88 7.56 12.29
N LEU A 419 4.82 7.89 11.00
CA LEU A 419 5.89 7.63 10.03
C LEU A 419 7.23 8.20 10.52
N ILE A 420 7.26 9.48 10.86
CA ILE A 420 8.48 10.17 11.30
C ILE A 420 9.02 9.61 12.62
N TYR A 421 8.12 9.34 13.58
CA TYR A 421 8.51 8.75 14.86
C TYR A 421 9.24 7.42 14.66
N TRP A 422 8.66 6.52 13.86
CA TRP A 422 9.20 5.17 13.68
C TRP A 422 10.48 5.16 12.85
N LEU A 423 10.60 5.99 11.83
CA LEU A 423 11.86 6.18 11.11
C LEU A 423 12.94 6.70 12.07
N GLY A 424 12.63 7.74 12.83
CA GLY A 424 13.56 8.26 13.84
C GLY A 424 13.93 7.24 14.91
N TYR A 425 12.98 6.41 15.35
CA TYR A 425 13.24 5.34 16.31
C TYR A 425 14.22 4.30 15.75
N VAL A 426 13.96 3.81 14.54
CA VAL A 426 14.82 2.81 13.89
C VAL A 426 16.24 3.35 13.63
N ALA A 427 16.37 4.63 13.26
CA ALA A 427 17.68 5.27 13.08
C ALA A 427 18.47 5.33 14.40
N ARG A 428 17.82 5.72 15.49
CA ARG A 428 18.47 5.82 16.81
C ARG A 428 18.85 4.48 17.41
N THR A 429 18.12 3.42 17.06
CA THR A 429 18.32 2.07 17.60
C THR A 429 19.07 1.14 16.64
N LYS A 430 19.69 1.68 15.61
CA LYS A 430 20.40 0.90 14.57
C LYS A 430 21.41 -0.08 15.17
N ASP A 431 22.20 0.36 16.14
CA ASP A 431 23.30 -0.41 16.72
C ASP A 431 22.86 -1.34 17.86
N ASP A 432 21.76 -1.00 18.58
CA ASP A 432 21.26 -1.74 19.73
C ASP A 432 20.23 -2.83 19.36
N ASN A 433 19.81 -2.89 18.13
CA ASN A 433 18.60 -3.60 17.69
C ASN A 433 18.71 -5.11 17.58
N GLU A 434 19.89 -5.69 17.71
CA GLU A 434 20.03 -7.16 17.70
C GLU A 434 19.22 -7.86 18.80
N LYS A 435 18.93 -7.16 19.89
CA LYS A 435 18.26 -7.74 21.07
C LYS A 435 16.74 -7.51 21.10
N PHE A 436 16.23 -6.44 20.47
CA PHE A 436 14.85 -5.99 20.68
C PHE A 436 13.91 -6.18 19.50
N HIS A 437 14.39 -6.20 18.25
CA HIS A 437 13.53 -6.14 17.06
C HIS A 437 13.99 -7.03 15.89
N LYS A 438 14.57 -8.19 16.15
CA LYS A 438 14.82 -9.14 15.05
C LYS A 438 13.51 -9.82 14.66
N PRO A 439 13.10 -9.79 13.39
CA PRO A 439 12.08 -10.69 12.88
C PRO A 439 12.53 -12.12 13.20
N LYS A 440 11.62 -12.97 13.68
CA LYS A 440 11.93 -14.38 13.92
C LYS A 440 12.43 -14.98 12.61
N SER A 441 13.61 -15.60 12.64
CA SER A 441 14.20 -16.19 11.44
C SER A 441 13.26 -17.21 10.79
N HIS A 442 13.33 -17.33 9.47
CA HIS A 442 12.57 -18.28 8.66
C HIS A 442 12.62 -19.73 9.18
N ALA A 443 13.73 -20.09 9.83
CA ALA A 443 13.95 -21.45 10.38
C ALA A 443 12.95 -21.86 11.48
N SER A 444 12.51 -20.92 12.32
CA SER A 444 11.56 -21.23 13.41
C SER A 444 10.15 -21.50 12.92
N THR A 445 9.78 -20.89 11.81
CA THR A 445 8.44 -21.05 11.21
C THR A 445 8.33 -22.27 10.33
N LEU A 446 9.42 -22.71 9.69
CA LEU A 446 9.45 -23.97 8.94
C LEU A 446 9.17 -25.16 9.86
N THR A 447 9.69 -25.12 11.10
CA THR A 447 9.43 -26.18 12.10
C THR A 447 8.01 -26.18 12.63
N GLU A 448 7.38 -25.02 12.82
CA GLU A 448 5.96 -24.90 13.20
C GLU A 448 5.05 -25.38 12.06
N ASP A 449 5.38 -25.03 10.84
CA ASP A 449 4.67 -25.46 9.64
C ASP A 449 4.80 -26.97 9.41
N ILE A 450 5.99 -27.54 9.60
CA ILE A 450 6.20 -28.99 9.51
C ILE A 450 5.36 -29.70 10.57
N ARG A 451 5.30 -29.21 11.81
CA ARG A 451 4.45 -29.78 12.88
C ARG A 451 2.98 -29.74 12.49
N PHE A 452 2.52 -28.65 11.89
CA PHE A 452 1.14 -28.54 11.40
C PHE A 452 0.86 -29.56 10.29
N PHE A 453 1.74 -29.69 9.30
CA PHE A 453 1.56 -30.67 8.21
C PHE A 453 1.68 -32.11 8.69
N VAL A 454 2.58 -32.39 9.63
CA VAL A 454 2.67 -33.70 10.26
C VAL A 454 1.42 -34.02 11.05
N GLY A 455 0.89 -33.06 11.80
CA GLY A 455 -0.38 -33.19 12.51
C GLY A 455 -1.58 -33.44 11.56
N LEU A 456 -1.65 -32.72 10.45
CA LEU A 456 -2.66 -32.91 9.41
C LEU A 456 -2.55 -34.32 8.76
N LEU A 457 -1.33 -34.72 8.41
CA LEU A 457 -1.07 -36.04 7.80
C LEU A 457 -1.45 -37.16 8.75
N LEU A 458 -1.06 -37.06 10.03
CA LEU A 458 -1.44 -38.01 11.07
C LEU A 458 -2.97 -38.06 11.25
N GLY A 459 -3.64 -36.92 11.25
CA GLY A 459 -5.10 -36.83 11.32
C GLY A 459 -5.79 -37.53 10.15
N VAL A 460 -5.28 -37.36 8.94
CA VAL A 460 -5.78 -38.05 7.75
C VAL A 460 -5.56 -39.56 7.83
N ILE A 461 -4.37 -39.99 8.26
CA ILE A 461 -4.05 -41.43 8.42
C ILE A 461 -4.97 -42.06 9.48
N VAL A 462 -5.14 -41.41 10.64
CA VAL A 462 -6.06 -41.88 11.70
C VAL A 462 -7.49 -41.94 11.17
N GLY A 463 -7.96 -40.94 10.41
CA GLY A 463 -9.26 -40.95 9.75
C GLY A 463 -9.46 -42.13 8.80
N ILE A 464 -8.46 -42.41 7.96
CA ILE A 464 -8.51 -43.59 7.04
C ILE A 464 -8.55 -44.90 7.83
N VAL A 465 -7.72 -45.04 8.86
CA VAL A 465 -7.71 -46.26 9.70
C VAL A 465 -9.01 -46.45 10.44
N CYS A 466 -9.60 -45.40 11.03
CA CYS A 466 -10.90 -45.48 11.70
C CYS A 466 -12.02 -45.82 10.74
N THR A 467 -12.08 -45.21 9.56
CA THR A 467 -13.11 -45.51 8.55
C THR A 467 -12.94 -46.92 7.98
N GLY A 468 -11.71 -47.35 7.71
CA GLY A 468 -11.41 -48.71 7.27
C GLY A 468 -11.82 -49.75 8.32
N SER A 469 -11.50 -49.53 9.58
CA SER A 469 -11.90 -50.40 10.69
C SER A 469 -13.42 -50.51 10.86
N ALA A 470 -14.11 -49.36 10.72
CA ALA A 470 -15.58 -49.36 10.76
C ALA A 470 -16.25 -50.16 9.62
N VAL A 471 -15.68 -50.04 8.41
CA VAL A 471 -16.16 -50.80 7.23
C VAL A 471 -15.91 -52.30 7.42
N VAL A 472 -14.73 -52.71 7.90
CA VAL A 472 -14.38 -54.09 8.19
C VAL A 472 -15.30 -54.66 9.29
N ALA A 473 -15.51 -53.93 10.40
CA ALA A 473 -16.43 -54.34 11.47
C ALA A 473 -17.83 -54.53 10.94
N ARG A 474 -18.35 -53.63 10.12
CA ARG A 474 -19.67 -53.73 9.48
C ARG A 474 -19.74 -54.95 8.57
N TYR A 475 -18.71 -55.21 7.79
CA TYR A 475 -18.65 -56.39 6.92
C TYR A 475 -18.69 -57.70 7.73
N LEU A 476 -17.92 -57.80 8.82
CA LEU A 476 -17.89 -58.96 9.70
C LEU A 476 -19.25 -59.21 10.39
N ILE A 477 -19.95 -58.17 10.85
CA ILE A 477 -21.29 -58.26 11.45
C ILE A 477 -22.30 -58.77 10.40
N VAL A 478 -22.28 -58.24 9.19
CA VAL A 478 -23.17 -58.65 8.11
C VAL A 478 -22.91 -60.11 7.69
N SER A 479 -21.65 -60.53 7.63
CA SER A 479 -21.29 -61.91 7.29
C SER A 479 -21.63 -62.87 8.42
N ALA A 480 -21.43 -62.51 9.69
CA ALA A 480 -21.87 -63.32 10.85
C ALA A 480 -23.40 -63.54 10.87
N ASN A 481 -24.16 -62.48 10.59
CA ASN A 481 -25.60 -62.56 10.51
C ASN A 481 -26.09 -63.45 9.34
N LYS A 482 -25.39 -63.46 8.20
CA LYS A 482 -25.68 -64.36 7.09
C LYS A 482 -25.41 -65.81 7.45
N VAL A 483 -24.34 -66.11 8.22
CA VAL A 483 -24.04 -67.47 8.69
C VAL A 483 -25.06 -67.97 9.70
N GLN A 484 -25.53 -67.12 10.63
CA GLN A 484 -26.60 -67.47 11.57
C GLN A 484 -27.92 -67.74 10.88
N THR A 485 -28.32 -66.95 9.88
CA THR A 485 -29.53 -67.17 9.08
C THR A 485 -29.43 -68.43 8.23
N ALA A 486 -28.25 -68.82 7.77
CA ALA A 486 -28.05 -70.11 7.07
C ALA A 486 -28.15 -71.30 8.01
N LYS A 487 -27.60 -71.25 9.24
CA LYS A 487 -27.74 -72.32 10.23
C LYS A 487 -29.16 -72.50 10.68
N GLY A 488 -29.96 -71.44 10.85
CA GLY A 488 -31.40 -71.58 11.21
C GLY A 488 -32.27 -72.20 10.16
N ARG A 489 -31.83 -72.34 8.92
CA ARG A 489 -32.60 -73.03 7.83
C ARG A 489 -32.32 -74.52 7.74
N TYR A 490 -31.28 -75.04 8.43
CA TYR A 490 -30.95 -76.49 8.45
C TYR A 490 -31.46 -77.17 9.72
N THR A 491 -32.14 -76.46 10.59
CA THR A 491 -32.74 -77.01 11.85
C THR A 491 -34.24 -76.96 11.88
N GLN A 492 -34.94 -76.81 10.73
CA GLN A 492 -36.34 -77.11 10.45
C GLN A 492 -36.32 -78.20 9.37
#